data_23b9e45a49d5102db096fcff453b14a9
#
_entry.id   23b9e45a49d5102db096fcff453b14a9
#
_cell.length_a   1.000
_cell.length_b   1.000
_cell.length_c   1.000
_cell.angle_alpha   90.00
_cell.angle_beta   90.00
_cell.angle_gamma   90.00
#
_symmetry.space_group_name_H-M   'P 1'
#
loop_
_entity.id
_entity.type
_entity.pdbx_description
1 polymer ?
#
loop_
_entity_poly.entity_id
_entity_poly.type
_entity_poly.pdbx_seq_one_letter_code
_entity_poly.pdbx_strand_id
1 'polypeptide(L)'
;MKNKTVKMVLAVVVLGVCCGAYAGVKTYVAHQEQKESEEDSEESTTVFTASTDNIKSLDFMVDDTETTFEKDDDSWVKKDETDFPVNQTTLDSAASAIASVDSDRVLEDVDDLSEYGLDSPSNTIKIVTKSDEEDGDDITTTLYVGDENSSTSQYYVRKDDDEKTVYLIDSSCVEPFTKSLNDYAQMEDFPAISNTDTITKISVNGDNSYELSKDEDTSTWSVKGSEDEEKADSATVSSLVSSFGSMAYSSLVDYKCDDKSKYGLDKPYATITVDYQEEVADDDTSSSEEETKMADKQLTILVGNETDDSSRYVMVNDSNEVYTMSTDTLSALTDKSEEDFWDMTVSYVSLNSLGSLKVNYQGSDYKVNVSRETSTDDDGNDTETVTYKLNGSDLDETTFTTFYNKLINMTAQKRLTDKYEPDGDAELTATFTEEDGDTQEVAYYSYDTNYYAAVVDNKVYLVNKMNVKELFTAFESVVGTEEDSSDKTDSDEATTDDTKSDSTDMPGESIEESDDSTSETAGITNDSDTSEEENTDSQETDSTEE
;
A
#
# COMPACT_ATOMS: atom_id res chain seq x y z
N MET A 1 -52.24 8.12 30.59
CA MET A 1 -51.82 6.95 29.78
C MET A 1 -52.60 6.76 28.47
N LYS A 2 -53.80 7.28 28.30
CA LYS A 2 -54.65 7.07 27.09
C LYS A 2 -54.10 7.72 25.80
N ASN A 3 -53.33 8.83 25.87
CA ASN A 3 -52.88 9.56 24.67
C ASN A 3 -51.62 8.94 24.00
N LYS A 4 -50.84 8.11 24.67
CA LYS A 4 -49.67 7.43 24.06
C LYS A 4 -50.10 6.22 23.24
N THR A 5 -51.09 5.48 23.71
CA THR A 5 -51.63 4.29 23.02
C THR A 5 -52.36 4.66 21.73
N VAL A 6 -53.13 5.78 21.73
CA VAL A 6 -53.79 6.26 20.52
C VAL A 6 -52.81 6.73 19.46
N LYS A 7 -51.70 7.41 19.85
CA LYS A 7 -50.64 7.82 18.91
C LYS A 7 -49.89 6.61 18.34
N MET A 8 -49.68 5.57 19.13
CA MET A 8 -49.02 4.34 18.69
C MET A 8 -49.87 3.54 17.69
N VAL A 9 -51.20 3.45 17.94
CA VAL A 9 -52.15 2.82 17.02
C VAL A 9 -52.23 3.60 15.71
N LEU A 10 -52.26 4.94 15.78
CA LEU A 10 -52.27 5.78 14.58
C LEU A 10 -51.00 5.61 13.75
N ALA A 11 -49.82 5.52 14.38
CA ALA A 11 -48.56 5.29 13.71
C ALA A 11 -48.52 3.92 13.00
N VAL A 12 -49.03 2.87 13.60
CA VAL A 12 -49.12 1.53 12.99
C VAL A 12 -50.08 1.52 11.80
N VAL A 13 -51.20 2.23 11.88
CA VAL A 13 -52.15 2.36 10.76
C VAL A 13 -51.53 3.15 9.59
N VAL A 14 -50.81 4.23 9.86
CA VAL A 14 -50.09 5.01 8.83
C VAL A 14 -49.02 4.16 8.19
N LEU A 15 -48.22 3.41 8.98
CA LEU A 15 -47.23 2.49 8.47
C LEU A 15 -47.85 1.41 7.58
N GLY A 16 -48.97 0.83 7.97
CA GLY A 16 -49.71 -0.17 7.18
C GLY A 16 -50.22 0.41 5.83
N VAL A 17 -50.70 1.67 5.84
CA VAL A 17 -51.10 2.35 4.59
C VAL A 17 -49.90 2.65 3.70
N CYS A 18 -48.76 3.08 4.26
CA CYS A 18 -47.53 3.32 3.50
C CYS A 18 -46.96 2.03 2.90
N CYS A 19 -46.97 0.93 3.65
CA CYS A 19 -46.54 -0.39 3.14
C CYS A 19 -47.48 -0.91 2.05
N GLY A 20 -48.80 -0.72 2.20
CA GLY A 20 -49.79 -1.07 1.19
C GLY A 20 -49.67 -0.22 -0.10
N ALA A 21 -49.42 1.08 0.04
CA ALA A 21 -49.16 1.96 -1.10
C ALA A 21 -47.85 1.62 -1.80
N TYR A 22 -46.78 1.31 -1.05
CA TYR A 22 -45.51 0.87 -1.62
C TYR A 22 -45.64 -0.46 -2.37
N ALA A 23 -46.33 -1.45 -1.80
CA ALA A 23 -46.59 -2.71 -2.47
C ALA A 23 -47.45 -2.53 -3.74
N GLY A 24 -48.44 -1.62 -3.68
CA GLY A 24 -49.27 -1.29 -4.84
C GLY A 24 -48.50 -0.59 -5.96
N VAL A 25 -47.64 0.36 -5.63
CA VAL A 25 -46.76 1.02 -6.62
C VAL A 25 -45.74 0.02 -7.21
N LYS A 26 -45.12 -0.82 -6.38
CA LYS A 26 -44.16 -1.83 -6.84
C LYS A 26 -44.80 -2.86 -7.78
N THR A 27 -46.02 -3.32 -7.49
CA THR A 27 -46.74 -4.24 -8.40
C THR A 27 -47.24 -3.53 -9.66
N TYR A 28 -47.60 -2.24 -9.58
CA TYR A 28 -47.98 -1.46 -10.74
C TYR A 28 -46.80 -1.20 -11.67
N VAL A 29 -45.63 -0.79 -11.11
CA VAL A 29 -44.39 -0.59 -11.89
C VAL A 29 -43.91 -1.92 -12.50
N ALA A 30 -43.87 -3.02 -11.75
CA ALA A 30 -43.52 -4.32 -12.28
C ALA A 30 -44.48 -4.81 -13.38
N HIS A 31 -45.77 -4.47 -13.30
CA HIS A 31 -46.73 -4.81 -14.35
C HIS A 31 -46.62 -3.87 -15.56
N GLN A 32 -46.11 -2.68 -15.38
CA GLN A 32 -45.85 -1.72 -16.46
C GLN A 32 -44.54 -2.07 -17.17
N GLU A 33 -43.49 -2.41 -16.41
CA GLU A 33 -42.24 -2.95 -16.95
C GLU A 33 -42.44 -4.28 -17.71
N GLN A 34 -43.34 -5.15 -17.21
CA GLN A 34 -43.73 -6.38 -17.90
C GLN A 34 -44.54 -6.12 -19.16
N LYS A 35 -45.41 -5.07 -19.18
CA LYS A 35 -46.14 -4.65 -20.37
C LYS A 35 -45.26 -3.97 -21.41
N GLU A 36 -44.32 -3.11 -20.96
CA GLU A 36 -43.35 -2.49 -21.84
C GLU A 36 -42.39 -3.54 -22.43
N SER A 37 -42.00 -4.59 -21.66
CA SER A 37 -41.21 -5.71 -22.18
C SER A 37 -41.98 -6.66 -23.09
N GLU A 38 -43.34 -6.69 -23.02
CA GLU A 38 -44.18 -7.48 -23.92
C GLU A 38 -44.61 -6.70 -25.18
N GLU A 39 -44.57 -5.34 -25.16
CA GLU A 39 -44.84 -4.49 -26.32
C GLU A 39 -43.59 -4.12 -27.13
N ASP A 40 -42.36 -4.25 -26.54
CA ASP A 40 -41.05 -4.01 -27.18
C ASP A 40 -40.24 -5.28 -27.44
N SER A 41 -40.84 -6.46 -27.46
CA SER A 41 -40.19 -7.61 -28.07
C SER A 41 -40.29 -7.45 -29.60
N GLU A 42 -39.51 -6.56 -30.17
CA GLU A 42 -39.04 -6.75 -31.54
C GLU A 42 -38.36 -8.13 -31.51
N GLU A 43 -38.86 -9.08 -32.34
CA GLU A 43 -38.28 -10.41 -32.44
C GLU A 43 -36.81 -10.23 -32.88
N SER A 44 -35.88 -10.40 -31.91
CA SER A 44 -34.46 -10.35 -32.26
C SER A 44 -34.13 -11.41 -33.28
N THR A 45 -33.33 -11.04 -34.27
CA THR A 45 -32.91 -11.98 -35.32
C THR A 45 -31.56 -12.57 -34.95
N THR A 46 -31.51 -13.90 -34.83
CA THR A 46 -30.23 -14.58 -34.57
C THR A 46 -29.32 -14.47 -35.81
N VAL A 47 -28.20 -13.80 -35.64
CA VAL A 47 -27.15 -13.63 -36.67
C VAL A 47 -26.25 -14.85 -36.69
N PHE A 48 -25.78 -15.27 -35.51
CA PHE A 48 -24.95 -16.46 -35.35
C PHE A 48 -25.24 -17.14 -34.03
N THR A 49 -25.20 -18.48 -34.03
CA THR A 49 -25.27 -19.29 -32.81
C THR A 49 -24.45 -20.57 -32.95
N ALA A 50 -23.67 -20.89 -31.92
CA ALA A 50 -22.93 -22.14 -31.79
C ALA A 50 -22.75 -22.48 -30.30
N SER A 51 -22.46 -23.75 -29.98
CA SER A 51 -21.90 -24.07 -28.67
C SER A 51 -20.45 -23.60 -28.61
N THR A 52 -20.02 -23.00 -27.49
CA THR A 52 -18.60 -22.62 -27.26
C THR A 52 -17.65 -23.80 -27.39
N ASP A 53 -18.11 -25.02 -27.05
CA ASP A 53 -17.34 -26.26 -27.19
C ASP A 53 -17.11 -26.65 -28.65
N ASN A 54 -17.97 -26.19 -29.57
CA ASN A 54 -17.85 -26.44 -30.99
C ASN A 54 -16.96 -25.38 -31.70
N ILE A 55 -16.62 -24.27 -31.05
CA ILE A 55 -15.73 -23.27 -31.63
C ILE A 55 -14.29 -23.80 -31.59
N LYS A 56 -13.70 -24.00 -32.78
CA LYS A 56 -12.34 -24.54 -32.99
C LYS A 56 -11.29 -23.43 -33.17
N SER A 57 -11.66 -22.36 -33.86
CA SER A 57 -10.74 -21.23 -34.02
C SER A 57 -11.49 -19.92 -34.19
N LEU A 58 -10.80 -18.88 -33.79
CA LEU A 58 -11.15 -17.46 -33.94
C LEU A 58 -10.02 -16.79 -34.72
N ASP A 59 -10.35 -16.13 -35.82
CA ASP A 59 -9.40 -15.37 -36.63
C ASP A 59 -9.94 -13.96 -36.75
N PHE A 60 -9.17 -12.98 -36.31
CA PHE A 60 -9.58 -11.57 -36.27
C PHE A 60 -8.38 -10.62 -36.32
N MET A 61 -8.63 -9.33 -36.55
CA MET A 61 -7.58 -8.33 -36.58
C MET A 61 -7.15 -7.93 -35.17
N VAL A 62 -5.86 -8.03 -34.91
CA VAL A 62 -5.20 -7.57 -33.68
C VAL A 62 -4.03 -6.68 -34.07
N ASP A 63 -4.01 -5.44 -33.61
CA ASP A 63 -2.96 -4.47 -33.96
C ASP A 63 -2.68 -4.40 -35.48
N ASP A 64 -3.75 -4.30 -36.28
CA ASP A 64 -3.73 -4.30 -37.75
C ASP A 64 -3.17 -5.58 -38.39
N THR A 65 -3.05 -6.66 -37.64
CA THR A 65 -2.55 -7.95 -38.11
C THR A 65 -3.61 -9.04 -37.95
N GLU A 66 -3.87 -9.79 -39.04
CA GLU A 66 -4.74 -10.96 -38.98
C GLU A 66 -4.13 -12.01 -38.08
N THR A 67 -4.81 -12.33 -36.97
CA THR A 67 -4.33 -13.23 -35.91
C THR A 67 -5.31 -14.37 -35.71
N THR A 68 -4.82 -15.59 -35.70
CA THR A 68 -5.63 -16.80 -35.50
C THR A 68 -5.28 -17.43 -34.17
N PHE A 69 -6.29 -17.63 -33.33
CA PHE A 69 -6.23 -18.49 -32.17
C PHE A 69 -7.04 -19.77 -32.46
N GLU A 70 -6.43 -20.92 -32.23
CA GLU A 70 -7.09 -22.23 -32.46
C GLU A 70 -6.99 -23.08 -31.19
N LYS A 71 -7.97 -23.98 -31.00
CA LYS A 71 -7.94 -24.96 -29.91
C LYS A 71 -7.09 -26.17 -30.31
N ASP A 72 -6.04 -26.41 -29.52
CA ASP A 72 -5.28 -27.66 -29.52
C ASP A 72 -5.74 -28.46 -28.29
N ASP A 73 -6.45 -29.56 -28.54
CA ASP A 73 -7.30 -30.23 -27.56
C ASP A 73 -8.32 -29.24 -26.95
N ASP A 74 -8.21 -28.91 -25.66
CA ASP A 74 -9.12 -28.01 -24.96
C ASP A 74 -8.48 -26.63 -24.65
N SER A 75 -7.26 -26.35 -25.16
CA SER A 75 -6.52 -25.13 -24.86
C SER A 75 -6.36 -24.27 -26.12
N TRP A 76 -6.51 -22.95 -25.93
CA TRP A 76 -6.24 -21.99 -26.99
C TRP A 76 -4.74 -21.83 -27.20
N VAL A 77 -4.32 -21.85 -28.47
CA VAL A 77 -2.95 -21.55 -28.91
C VAL A 77 -2.99 -20.51 -30.03
N LYS A 78 -1.98 -19.65 -30.12
CA LYS A 78 -1.80 -18.76 -31.26
C LYS A 78 -1.16 -19.55 -32.39
N LYS A 79 -1.86 -19.68 -33.53
CA LYS A 79 -1.54 -20.63 -34.60
C LYS A 79 -0.12 -20.48 -35.15
N ASP A 80 0.31 -19.23 -35.40
CA ASP A 80 1.61 -18.95 -36.02
C ASP A 80 2.74 -18.80 -34.97
N GLU A 81 2.42 -18.86 -33.67
CA GLU A 81 3.35 -18.66 -32.58
C GLU A 81 2.90 -19.42 -31.32
N THR A 82 3.18 -20.72 -31.33
CA THR A 82 2.71 -21.65 -30.29
C THR A 82 3.35 -21.46 -28.93
N ASP A 83 4.42 -20.66 -28.82
CA ASP A 83 5.07 -20.24 -27.59
C ASP A 83 4.48 -18.93 -27.01
N PHE A 84 3.50 -18.31 -27.70
CA PHE A 84 2.75 -17.19 -27.15
C PHE A 84 1.97 -17.61 -25.91
N PRO A 85 2.12 -16.94 -24.77
CA PRO A 85 1.46 -17.33 -23.51
C PRO A 85 -0.02 -16.91 -23.53
N VAL A 86 -0.88 -17.72 -24.14
CA VAL A 86 -2.30 -17.39 -24.32
C VAL A 86 -3.05 -17.32 -22.99
N ASN A 87 -3.74 -16.21 -22.74
CA ASN A 87 -4.71 -16.12 -21.67
C ASN A 87 -6.00 -16.85 -22.03
N GLN A 88 -6.15 -18.06 -21.51
CA GLN A 88 -7.27 -18.95 -21.79
C GLN A 88 -8.61 -18.31 -21.44
N THR A 89 -8.71 -17.64 -20.29
CA THR A 89 -9.93 -16.98 -19.82
C THR A 89 -10.37 -15.85 -20.76
N THR A 90 -9.42 -15.08 -21.28
CA THR A 90 -9.73 -13.99 -22.23
C THR A 90 -10.30 -14.54 -23.53
N LEU A 91 -9.71 -15.60 -24.08
CA LEU A 91 -10.23 -16.22 -25.31
C LEU A 91 -11.52 -17.02 -25.09
N ASP A 92 -11.69 -17.68 -23.95
CA ASP A 92 -12.98 -18.31 -23.62
C ASP A 92 -14.10 -17.27 -23.50
N SER A 93 -13.78 -16.10 -22.95
CA SER A 93 -14.72 -14.98 -22.88
C SER A 93 -15.05 -14.43 -24.26
N ALA A 94 -14.06 -14.30 -25.14
CA ALA A 94 -14.28 -13.90 -26.53
C ALA A 94 -15.12 -14.92 -27.30
N ALA A 95 -14.81 -16.21 -27.14
CA ALA A 95 -15.60 -17.29 -27.73
C ALA A 95 -17.04 -17.28 -27.21
N SER A 96 -17.25 -17.04 -25.91
CA SER A 96 -18.57 -16.96 -25.30
C SER A 96 -19.38 -15.76 -25.81
N ALA A 97 -18.74 -14.60 -25.97
CA ALA A 97 -19.36 -13.39 -26.47
C ALA A 97 -19.87 -13.53 -27.91
N ILE A 98 -19.15 -14.32 -28.73
CA ILE A 98 -19.50 -14.52 -30.14
C ILE A 98 -20.37 -15.79 -30.35
N ALA A 99 -20.51 -16.63 -29.34
CA ALA A 99 -21.24 -17.91 -29.49
C ALA A 99 -22.76 -17.73 -29.71
N SER A 100 -23.34 -16.60 -29.32
CA SER A 100 -24.73 -16.24 -29.57
C SER A 100 -24.81 -14.75 -29.89
N VAL A 101 -24.96 -14.44 -31.17
CA VAL A 101 -25.08 -13.06 -31.66
C VAL A 101 -26.50 -12.88 -32.18
N ASP A 102 -27.24 -12.03 -31.52
CA ASP A 102 -28.57 -11.61 -31.91
C ASP A 102 -28.55 -10.13 -32.34
N SER A 103 -29.42 -9.78 -33.26
CA SER A 103 -29.60 -8.44 -33.78
C SER A 103 -30.98 -7.92 -33.41
N ASP A 104 -31.00 -6.76 -32.77
CA ASP A 104 -32.26 -6.06 -32.46
C ASP A 104 -32.85 -5.37 -33.70
N ARG A 105 -32.01 -5.12 -34.70
CA ARG A 105 -32.45 -4.48 -35.94
C ARG A 105 -31.71 -4.98 -37.16
N VAL A 106 -32.46 -5.39 -38.17
CA VAL A 106 -31.96 -5.83 -39.48
C VAL A 106 -32.32 -4.80 -40.55
N LEU A 107 -31.33 -4.41 -41.34
CA LEU A 107 -31.48 -3.55 -42.50
C LEU A 107 -31.34 -4.42 -43.74
N GLU A 108 -32.43 -4.56 -44.50
CA GLU A 108 -32.48 -5.37 -45.73
C GLU A 108 -32.35 -4.46 -46.98
N ASP A 109 -31.94 -5.05 -48.10
CA ASP A 109 -31.79 -4.36 -49.39
C ASP A 109 -30.88 -3.12 -49.35
N VAL A 110 -29.82 -3.17 -48.54
CA VAL A 110 -28.82 -2.11 -48.43
C VAL A 110 -28.09 -1.95 -49.77
N ASP A 111 -28.06 -0.72 -50.28
CA ASP A 111 -27.40 -0.40 -51.57
C ASP A 111 -25.98 0.14 -51.39
N ASP A 112 -25.66 0.74 -50.26
CA ASP A 112 -24.36 1.35 -49.98
C ASP A 112 -23.86 0.95 -48.58
N LEU A 113 -22.86 0.08 -48.55
CA LEU A 113 -22.24 -0.41 -47.33
C LEU A 113 -21.32 0.62 -46.67
N SER A 114 -20.92 1.66 -47.39
CA SER A 114 -20.06 2.71 -46.83
C SER A 114 -20.75 3.57 -45.77
N GLU A 115 -22.09 3.63 -45.78
CA GLU A 115 -22.88 4.33 -44.75
C GLU A 115 -22.76 3.67 -43.37
N TYR A 116 -22.28 2.42 -43.35
CA TYR A 116 -22.17 1.58 -42.14
C TYR A 116 -20.72 1.18 -41.81
N GLY A 117 -19.73 1.74 -42.55
CA GLY A 117 -18.32 1.36 -42.42
C GLY A 117 -17.99 -0.06 -42.92
N LEU A 118 -18.91 -0.70 -43.68
CA LEU A 118 -18.79 -2.09 -44.11
C LEU A 118 -18.15 -2.29 -45.48
N ASP A 119 -17.84 -1.21 -46.19
CA ASP A 119 -16.99 -1.22 -47.40
C ASP A 119 -15.50 -1.36 -47.01
N SER A 120 -15.14 -0.92 -45.80
CA SER A 120 -13.82 -1.07 -45.18
C SER A 120 -13.96 -1.43 -43.70
N PRO A 121 -14.32 -2.68 -43.39
CA PRO A 121 -14.62 -3.10 -42.02
C PRO A 121 -13.47 -2.82 -41.04
N SER A 122 -13.80 -2.34 -39.86
CA SER A 122 -12.83 -2.09 -38.77
C SER A 122 -12.23 -3.40 -38.23
N ASN A 123 -12.99 -4.48 -38.28
CA ASN A 123 -12.54 -5.84 -37.95
C ASN A 123 -13.28 -6.87 -38.82
N THR A 124 -12.65 -8.03 -38.98
CA THR A 124 -13.23 -9.21 -39.63
C THR A 124 -13.04 -10.39 -38.70
N ILE A 125 -14.13 -10.91 -38.15
CA ILE A 125 -14.11 -12.04 -37.22
C ILE A 125 -14.54 -13.30 -37.94
N LYS A 126 -13.61 -14.25 -38.15
CA LYS A 126 -13.90 -15.57 -38.73
C LYS A 126 -14.00 -16.60 -37.60
N ILE A 127 -15.09 -17.27 -37.53
CA ILE A 127 -15.41 -18.26 -36.52
C ILE A 127 -15.47 -19.63 -37.22
N VAL A 128 -14.59 -20.54 -36.82
CA VAL A 128 -14.61 -21.91 -37.30
C VAL A 128 -15.24 -22.80 -36.24
N THR A 129 -16.32 -23.45 -36.58
CA THR A 129 -17.03 -24.39 -35.70
C THR A 129 -16.95 -25.81 -36.24
N LYS A 130 -16.88 -26.76 -35.31
CA LYS A 130 -16.99 -28.18 -35.62
C LYS A 130 -18.38 -28.49 -36.16
N SER A 131 -18.45 -29.29 -37.22
CA SER A 131 -19.74 -29.80 -37.75
C SER A 131 -20.43 -30.67 -36.71
N ASP A 132 -21.76 -30.58 -36.66
CA ASP A 132 -22.60 -31.51 -35.88
C ASP A 132 -22.72 -32.92 -36.52
N GLU A 133 -22.29 -33.07 -37.76
CA GLU A 133 -22.26 -34.35 -38.47
C GLU A 133 -20.95 -35.10 -38.20
N GLU A 134 -21.01 -36.42 -37.95
CA GLU A 134 -19.90 -37.27 -37.47
C GLU A 134 -18.69 -37.35 -38.43
N ASP A 135 -18.75 -36.88 -39.65
CA ASP A 135 -17.65 -36.74 -40.61
C ASP A 135 -17.84 -35.45 -41.46
N GLY A 136 -18.55 -34.46 -40.93
CA GLY A 136 -18.80 -33.19 -41.63
C GLY A 136 -17.59 -32.29 -41.63
N ASP A 137 -17.46 -31.50 -42.70
CA ASP A 137 -16.44 -30.45 -42.76
C ASP A 137 -16.76 -29.32 -41.76
N ASP A 138 -15.73 -28.72 -41.18
CA ASP A 138 -15.84 -27.54 -40.29
C ASP A 138 -16.57 -26.41 -41.03
N ILE A 139 -17.38 -25.66 -40.28
CA ILE A 139 -18.16 -24.55 -40.81
C ILE A 139 -17.46 -23.24 -40.44
N THR A 140 -17.23 -22.42 -41.46
CA THR A 140 -16.67 -21.05 -41.23
C THR A 140 -17.79 -20.03 -41.39
N THR A 141 -17.97 -19.18 -40.41
CA THR A 141 -18.81 -17.98 -40.46
C THR A 141 -17.94 -16.77 -40.33
N THR A 142 -18.17 -15.76 -41.15
CA THR A 142 -17.42 -14.51 -41.13
C THR A 142 -18.36 -13.35 -40.78
N LEU A 143 -17.98 -12.59 -39.76
CA LEU A 143 -18.65 -11.34 -39.39
C LEU A 143 -17.72 -10.18 -39.74
N TYR A 144 -18.18 -9.29 -40.59
CA TYR A 144 -17.47 -8.04 -40.93
C TYR A 144 -18.04 -6.94 -40.06
N VAL A 145 -17.21 -6.33 -39.24
CA VAL A 145 -17.59 -5.30 -38.27
C VAL A 145 -17.32 -3.92 -38.86
N GLY A 146 -18.36 -3.14 -39.02
CA GLY A 146 -18.32 -1.76 -39.48
C GLY A 146 -18.25 -0.75 -38.36
N ASP A 147 -18.93 0.39 -38.56
CA ASP A 147 -18.94 1.48 -37.59
C ASP A 147 -19.82 1.19 -36.37
N GLU A 148 -19.50 1.84 -35.26
CA GLU A 148 -20.35 1.88 -34.07
C GLU A 148 -21.48 2.93 -34.27
N ASN A 149 -22.68 2.54 -33.95
CA ASN A 149 -23.80 3.48 -33.84
C ASN A 149 -23.69 4.22 -32.49
N SER A 150 -23.19 5.44 -32.51
CA SER A 150 -22.95 6.25 -31.33
C SER A 150 -24.20 6.57 -30.48
N SER A 151 -25.40 6.31 -31.01
CA SER A 151 -26.67 6.55 -30.30
C SER A 151 -27.12 5.36 -29.47
N THR A 152 -26.73 4.14 -29.87
CA THR A 152 -27.15 2.87 -29.25
C THR A 152 -25.98 2.05 -28.73
N SER A 153 -24.73 2.43 -29.02
CA SER A 153 -23.50 1.67 -28.71
C SER A 153 -23.55 0.26 -29.29
N GLN A 154 -24.16 0.10 -30.46
CA GLN A 154 -24.24 -1.14 -31.20
C GLN A 154 -23.37 -1.03 -32.46
N TYR A 155 -22.85 -2.15 -32.97
CA TYR A 155 -22.07 -2.19 -34.19
C TYR A 155 -22.88 -2.64 -35.39
N TYR A 156 -22.63 -2.01 -36.54
CA TYR A 156 -23.13 -2.50 -37.82
C TYR A 156 -22.28 -3.67 -38.28
N VAL A 157 -22.93 -4.80 -38.58
CA VAL A 157 -22.25 -6.03 -38.96
C VAL A 157 -22.94 -6.65 -40.20
N ARG A 158 -22.14 -7.17 -41.13
CA ARG A 158 -22.64 -8.08 -42.16
C ARG A 158 -22.06 -9.48 -41.98
N LYS A 159 -22.80 -10.49 -42.45
CA LYS A 159 -22.42 -11.88 -42.28
C LYS A 159 -22.09 -12.53 -43.63
N ASP A 160 -20.96 -13.25 -43.68
CA ASP A 160 -20.48 -13.99 -44.83
C ASP A 160 -20.45 -13.12 -46.12
N ASP A 161 -20.83 -13.65 -47.24
CA ASP A 161 -20.86 -12.94 -48.53
C ASP A 161 -22.17 -12.14 -48.77
N ASP A 162 -23.01 -11.98 -47.74
CA ASP A 162 -24.23 -11.18 -47.86
C ASP A 162 -23.90 -9.68 -47.80
N GLU A 163 -23.95 -9.04 -48.96
CA GLU A 163 -23.71 -7.59 -49.11
C GLU A 163 -25.00 -6.75 -49.04
N LYS A 164 -26.15 -7.37 -48.77
CA LYS A 164 -27.46 -6.75 -48.80
C LYS A 164 -28.13 -6.62 -47.44
N THR A 165 -27.65 -7.36 -46.48
CA THR A 165 -28.20 -7.36 -45.13
C THR A 165 -27.18 -6.85 -44.12
N VAL A 166 -27.57 -5.83 -43.33
CA VAL A 166 -26.76 -5.28 -42.23
C VAL A 166 -27.52 -5.47 -40.92
N TYR A 167 -26.81 -5.98 -39.95
CA TYR A 167 -27.30 -6.26 -38.62
C TYR A 167 -26.76 -5.24 -37.62
N LEU A 168 -27.56 -4.83 -36.63
CA LEU A 168 -27.09 -4.10 -35.46
C LEU A 168 -26.94 -5.09 -34.31
N ILE A 169 -25.72 -5.28 -33.85
CA ILE A 169 -25.39 -6.20 -32.74
C ILE A 169 -24.84 -5.44 -31.55
N ASP A 170 -25.01 -5.99 -30.35
CA ASP A 170 -24.51 -5.41 -29.11
C ASP A 170 -22.97 -5.31 -29.11
N SER A 171 -22.45 -4.22 -28.53
CA SER A 171 -21.01 -3.99 -28.43
C SER A 171 -20.26 -5.08 -27.69
N SER A 172 -20.90 -5.74 -26.71
CA SER A 172 -20.32 -6.85 -25.95
C SER A 172 -19.92 -8.04 -26.84
N CYS A 173 -20.51 -8.19 -28.02
CA CYS A 173 -20.11 -9.21 -29.01
C CYS A 173 -18.84 -8.82 -29.78
N VAL A 174 -18.48 -7.53 -29.81
CA VAL A 174 -17.36 -6.99 -30.61
C VAL A 174 -16.17 -6.61 -29.76
N GLU A 175 -16.41 -5.99 -28.59
CA GLU A 175 -15.36 -5.50 -27.67
C GLU A 175 -14.27 -6.55 -27.34
N PRO A 176 -14.59 -7.85 -27.15
CA PRO A 176 -13.54 -8.84 -26.92
C PRO A 176 -12.55 -9.00 -28.06
N PHE A 177 -12.84 -8.49 -29.26
CA PHE A 177 -12.03 -8.59 -30.48
C PHE A 177 -11.34 -7.27 -30.86
N THR A 178 -11.39 -6.25 -29.99
CA THR A 178 -10.77 -4.93 -30.23
C THR A 178 -9.53 -4.69 -29.36
N LYS A 179 -9.06 -5.70 -28.67
CA LYS A 179 -7.93 -5.64 -27.75
C LYS A 179 -6.59 -5.73 -28.47
N SER A 180 -5.51 -5.24 -27.84
CA SER A 180 -4.14 -5.46 -28.32
C SER A 180 -3.69 -6.91 -28.12
N LEU A 181 -2.62 -7.31 -28.79
CA LEU A 181 -2.09 -8.69 -28.66
C LEU A 181 -1.72 -9.02 -27.20
N ASN A 182 -1.17 -8.07 -26.48
CA ASN A 182 -0.77 -8.30 -25.08
C ASN A 182 -1.96 -8.53 -24.13
N ASP A 183 -3.16 -8.05 -24.47
CA ASP A 183 -4.37 -8.32 -23.69
C ASP A 183 -4.86 -9.77 -23.80
N TYR A 184 -4.41 -10.50 -24.82
CA TYR A 184 -4.65 -11.93 -24.99
C TYR A 184 -3.52 -12.79 -24.41
N ALA A 185 -2.45 -12.19 -23.91
CA ALA A 185 -1.38 -12.91 -23.26
C ALA A 185 -1.68 -13.11 -21.76
N GLN A 186 -1.27 -14.25 -21.24
CA GLN A 186 -1.27 -14.52 -19.81
C GLN A 186 -0.17 -13.70 -19.15
N MET A 187 -0.54 -12.76 -18.32
CA MET A 187 0.42 -12.06 -17.47
C MET A 187 0.82 -12.97 -16.31
N GLU A 188 2.13 -13.12 -16.08
CA GLU A 188 2.64 -13.79 -14.89
C GLU A 188 2.47 -12.91 -13.65
N ASP A 189 2.36 -13.55 -12.49
CA ASP A 189 2.38 -12.83 -11.23
C ASP A 189 3.79 -12.29 -10.94
N PHE A 190 3.86 -11.11 -10.33
CA PHE A 190 5.13 -10.59 -9.84
C PHE A 190 5.70 -11.56 -8.79
N PRO A 191 7.00 -11.91 -8.82
CA PRO A 191 7.61 -12.81 -7.85
C PRO A 191 7.81 -12.10 -6.50
N ALA A 192 6.69 -11.80 -5.82
CA ALA A 192 6.68 -11.14 -4.52
C ALA A 192 7.33 -12.04 -3.46
N ILE A 193 8.05 -11.41 -2.53
CA ILE A 193 8.74 -12.13 -1.44
C ILE A 193 7.72 -12.46 -0.35
N SER A 194 7.29 -13.71 -0.26
CA SER A 194 6.22 -14.15 0.65
C SER A 194 6.55 -13.96 2.13
N ASN A 195 7.83 -14.15 2.50
CA ASN A 195 8.33 -13.89 3.86
C ASN A 195 9.38 -12.78 3.82
N THR A 196 8.94 -11.55 4.00
CA THR A 196 9.82 -10.38 3.95
C THR A 196 10.81 -10.27 5.11
N ASP A 197 10.61 -11.02 6.20
CA ASP A 197 11.56 -11.07 7.33
C ASP A 197 12.89 -11.73 6.95
N THR A 198 12.89 -12.54 5.87
CA THR A 198 14.08 -13.19 5.35
C THR A 198 14.95 -12.31 4.46
N ILE A 199 14.53 -11.09 4.17
CA ILE A 199 15.31 -10.12 3.42
C ILE A 199 16.52 -9.71 4.25
N THR A 200 17.71 -9.86 3.65
CA THR A 200 19.00 -9.55 4.29
C THR A 200 19.67 -8.32 3.70
N LYS A 201 19.34 -7.99 2.44
CA LYS A 201 19.96 -6.87 1.74
C LYS A 201 19.03 -6.28 0.69
N ILE A 202 19.07 -4.96 0.56
CA ILE A 202 18.39 -4.21 -0.50
C ILE A 202 19.39 -3.22 -1.09
N SER A 203 19.61 -3.27 -2.41
CA SER A 203 20.47 -2.32 -3.11
C SER A 203 19.66 -1.61 -4.18
N VAL A 204 19.74 -0.30 -4.21
CA VAL A 204 19.16 0.54 -5.26
C VAL A 204 20.28 1.29 -5.94
N ASN A 205 20.41 1.12 -7.25
CA ASN A 205 21.39 1.79 -8.09
C ASN A 205 20.63 2.66 -9.10
N GLY A 206 20.80 3.96 -9.03
CA GLY A 206 20.15 4.97 -9.87
C GLY A 206 20.73 6.34 -9.57
N ASP A 207 19.94 7.38 -9.76
CA ASP A 207 20.34 8.74 -9.45
C ASP A 207 20.63 8.91 -7.94
N ASN A 208 19.84 8.24 -7.08
CA ASN A 208 20.05 8.13 -5.65
C ASN A 208 20.38 6.66 -5.33
N SER A 209 21.67 6.36 -5.18
CA SER A 209 22.12 4.99 -4.91
C SER A 209 22.32 4.78 -3.42
N TYR A 210 21.78 3.68 -2.89
CA TYR A 210 21.98 3.26 -1.50
C TYR A 210 21.92 1.74 -1.36
N GLU A 211 22.42 1.25 -0.25
CA GLU A 211 22.40 -0.16 0.14
C GLU A 211 21.96 -0.27 1.60
N LEU A 212 20.95 -1.10 1.84
CA LEU A 212 20.52 -1.51 3.18
C LEU A 212 21.01 -2.93 3.42
N SER A 213 21.61 -3.18 4.57
CA SER A 213 22.05 -4.52 4.97
C SER A 213 21.63 -4.83 6.40
N LYS A 214 21.21 -6.07 6.63
CA LYS A 214 20.80 -6.60 7.93
C LYS A 214 21.94 -7.38 8.55
N ASP A 215 22.32 -7.04 9.75
CA ASP A 215 23.29 -7.79 10.54
C ASP A 215 22.66 -9.11 11.01
N GLU A 216 23.34 -10.23 10.77
CA GLU A 216 22.82 -11.57 11.07
C GLU A 216 22.71 -11.85 12.58
N ASP A 217 23.63 -11.28 13.39
CA ASP A 217 23.69 -11.55 14.82
C ASP A 217 22.71 -10.67 15.62
N THR A 218 22.60 -9.40 15.24
CA THR A 218 21.79 -8.41 15.97
C THR A 218 20.43 -8.14 15.34
N SER A 219 20.24 -8.56 14.08
CA SER A 219 19.08 -8.24 13.25
C SER A 219 18.85 -6.74 13.05
N THR A 220 19.86 -5.91 13.29
CA THR A 220 19.81 -4.48 13.04
C THR A 220 20.11 -4.16 11.60
N TRP A 221 19.53 -3.08 11.09
CA TRP A 221 19.78 -2.61 9.74
C TRP A 221 20.80 -1.50 9.71
N SER A 222 21.65 -1.52 8.70
CA SER A 222 22.54 -0.43 8.33
C SER A 222 22.24 0.09 6.94
N VAL A 223 22.59 1.35 6.68
CA VAL A 223 22.49 1.98 5.37
C VAL A 223 23.86 2.49 4.95
N LYS A 224 24.16 2.31 3.67
CA LYS A 224 25.37 2.81 3.01
C LYS A 224 24.98 3.47 1.70
N GLY A 225 25.47 4.66 1.47
CA GLY A 225 25.35 5.42 0.23
C GLY A 225 26.71 5.88 -0.28
N SER A 226 26.87 7.19 -0.39
CA SER A 226 28.14 7.82 -0.78
C SER A 226 29.15 7.94 0.37
N GLU A 227 28.67 7.91 1.60
CA GLU A 227 29.43 8.03 2.84
C GLU A 227 29.70 6.65 3.48
N ASP A 228 30.21 6.65 4.70
CA ASP A 228 30.43 5.44 5.47
C ASP A 228 29.08 4.78 5.86
N GLU A 229 29.13 3.48 6.10
CA GLU A 229 27.99 2.71 6.56
C GLU A 229 27.49 3.20 7.92
N GLU A 230 26.19 3.38 8.06
CA GLU A 230 25.54 3.90 9.25
C GLU A 230 24.34 3.05 9.69
N LYS A 231 24.01 3.15 10.98
CA LYS A 231 22.80 2.52 11.50
C LYS A 231 21.57 3.12 10.85
N ALA A 232 20.68 2.24 10.37
CA ALA A 232 19.43 2.64 9.76
C ALA A 232 18.28 2.67 10.77
N ASP A 233 17.30 3.55 10.51
CA ASP A 233 16.03 3.57 11.24
C ASP A 233 15.21 2.32 10.93
N SER A 234 15.03 1.49 11.94
CA SER A 234 14.38 0.17 11.79
C SER A 234 12.92 0.27 11.35
N ALA A 235 12.20 1.33 11.71
CA ALA A 235 10.80 1.49 11.34
C ALA A 235 10.66 1.83 9.85
N THR A 236 11.52 2.74 9.37
CA THR A 236 11.58 3.12 7.95
C THR A 236 11.97 1.93 7.08
N VAL A 237 13.01 1.17 7.48
CA VAL A 237 13.43 -0.03 6.74
C VAL A 237 12.37 -1.11 6.78
N SER A 238 11.72 -1.37 7.91
CA SER A 238 10.65 -2.40 8.02
C SER A 238 9.47 -2.07 7.11
N SER A 239 9.12 -0.79 6.98
CA SER A 239 8.06 -0.35 6.07
C SER A 239 8.43 -0.63 4.61
N LEU A 240 9.69 -0.36 4.22
CA LEU A 240 10.20 -0.66 2.88
C LEU A 240 10.25 -2.16 2.61
N VAL A 241 10.80 -2.93 3.54
CA VAL A 241 10.90 -4.40 3.46
C VAL A 241 9.52 -5.03 3.25
N SER A 242 8.52 -4.58 4.01
CA SER A 242 7.15 -5.10 3.91
C SER A 242 6.52 -4.87 2.53
N SER A 243 6.93 -3.83 1.79
CA SER A 243 6.38 -3.53 0.46
C SER A 243 6.68 -4.62 -0.58
N PHE A 244 7.80 -5.35 -0.44
CA PHE A 244 8.17 -6.43 -1.36
C PHE A 244 7.23 -7.64 -1.31
N GLY A 245 6.45 -7.79 -0.25
CA GLY A 245 5.43 -8.84 -0.13
C GLY A 245 4.14 -8.56 -0.90
N SER A 246 3.95 -7.33 -1.39
CA SER A 246 2.71 -6.90 -2.06
C SER A 246 2.93 -6.21 -3.41
N MET A 247 4.15 -6.26 -3.94
CA MET A 247 4.43 -5.75 -5.29
C MET A 247 3.67 -6.55 -6.34
N ALA A 248 3.21 -5.87 -7.37
CA ALA A 248 2.50 -6.47 -8.49
C ALA A 248 2.78 -5.69 -9.78
N TYR A 249 2.72 -6.39 -10.91
CA TYR A 249 2.69 -5.76 -12.21
C TYR A 249 1.35 -5.06 -12.45
N SER A 250 1.36 -4.01 -13.26
CA SER A 250 0.14 -3.35 -13.72
C SER A 250 -0.37 -3.94 -15.03
N SER A 251 0.51 -4.20 -15.99
CA SER A 251 0.19 -4.80 -17.28
C SER A 251 1.41 -5.47 -17.91
N LEU A 252 1.18 -6.43 -18.80
CA LEU A 252 2.18 -6.98 -19.71
C LEU A 252 2.28 -6.07 -20.94
N VAL A 253 3.50 -5.71 -21.33
CA VAL A 253 3.78 -4.82 -22.46
C VAL A 253 4.42 -5.55 -23.64
N ASP A 254 5.32 -6.46 -23.36
CA ASP A 254 6.05 -7.24 -24.36
C ASP A 254 6.44 -8.57 -23.75
N TYR A 255 5.83 -9.65 -24.22
CA TYR A 255 6.08 -10.98 -23.68
C TYR A 255 7.40 -11.60 -24.18
N LYS A 256 8.06 -10.96 -25.16
CA LYS A 256 9.29 -11.45 -25.79
C LYS A 256 10.16 -10.29 -26.29
N CYS A 257 10.69 -9.51 -25.38
CA CYS A 257 11.46 -8.32 -25.68
C CYS A 257 12.83 -8.66 -26.30
N ASP A 258 13.00 -8.32 -27.56
CA ASP A 258 14.26 -8.41 -28.28
C ASP A 258 15.11 -7.14 -28.16
N ASP A 259 14.51 -5.98 -27.90
CA ASP A 259 15.18 -4.68 -27.79
C ASP A 259 14.82 -3.93 -26.51
N LYS A 260 15.63 -4.14 -25.48
CA LYS A 260 15.48 -3.48 -24.17
C LYS A 260 15.58 -1.96 -24.24
N SER A 261 16.23 -1.39 -25.30
CA SER A 261 16.40 0.05 -25.44
C SER A 261 15.08 0.79 -25.72
N LYS A 262 14.11 0.11 -26.31
CA LYS A 262 12.75 0.63 -26.56
C LYS A 262 12.07 1.08 -25.25
N TYR A 263 12.36 0.40 -24.18
CA TYR A 263 11.76 0.61 -22.87
C TYR A 263 12.71 1.29 -21.86
N GLY A 264 13.94 1.64 -22.30
CA GLY A 264 14.97 2.22 -21.43
C GLY A 264 15.60 1.20 -20.47
N LEU A 265 15.45 -0.11 -20.74
CA LEU A 265 15.94 -1.20 -19.89
C LEU A 265 17.38 -1.64 -20.22
N ASP A 266 17.98 -1.15 -21.31
CA ASP A 266 19.42 -1.29 -21.62
C ASP A 266 20.28 -0.35 -20.78
N LYS A 267 19.72 0.76 -20.32
CA LYS A 267 20.26 1.74 -19.38
C LYS A 267 19.15 2.15 -18.41
N PRO A 268 18.84 1.28 -17.45
CA PRO A 268 17.70 1.49 -16.58
C PRO A 268 17.85 2.78 -15.75
N TYR A 269 16.72 3.44 -15.52
CA TYR A 269 16.59 4.55 -14.58
C TYR A 269 17.07 4.15 -13.18
N ALA A 270 16.70 2.95 -12.75
CA ALA A 270 17.21 2.33 -11.53
C ALA A 270 17.28 0.80 -11.67
N THR A 271 18.19 0.20 -10.91
CA THR A 271 18.24 -1.24 -10.69
C THR A 271 18.05 -1.50 -9.20
N ILE A 272 17.05 -2.28 -8.86
CA ILE A 272 16.75 -2.68 -7.49
C ILE A 272 17.12 -4.15 -7.35
N THR A 273 17.93 -4.48 -6.35
CA THR A 273 18.33 -5.85 -6.06
C THR A 273 18.02 -6.17 -4.60
N VAL A 274 17.35 -7.30 -4.35
CA VAL A 274 16.96 -7.73 -3.02
C VAL A 274 17.47 -9.15 -2.79
N ASP A 275 18.33 -9.32 -1.79
CA ASP A 275 18.79 -10.63 -1.33
C ASP A 275 17.90 -11.11 -0.17
N TYR A 276 17.40 -12.33 -0.27
CA TYR A 276 16.49 -12.92 0.72
C TYR A 276 16.66 -14.43 0.78
N GLN A 277 16.06 -15.08 1.76
CA GLN A 277 16.03 -16.53 1.87
C GLN A 277 14.59 -17.05 1.67
N GLU A 278 14.50 -18.17 0.98
CA GLU A 278 13.23 -18.83 0.70
C GLU A 278 13.31 -20.30 1.10
N GLU A 279 12.21 -20.81 1.65
CA GLU A 279 12.07 -22.23 1.95
C GLU A 279 11.83 -23.01 0.67
N VAL A 280 12.73 -23.92 0.34
CA VAL A 280 12.65 -24.79 -0.84
C VAL A 280 12.67 -26.25 -0.43
N ALA A 281 12.07 -27.11 -1.25
CA ALA A 281 12.12 -28.57 -1.03
C ALA A 281 13.57 -29.05 -1.02
N ASP A 282 13.91 -29.96 -0.09
CA ASP A 282 15.21 -30.59 -0.03
C ASP A 282 15.22 -31.89 -0.87
N ASP A 283 15.66 -31.79 -2.11
CA ASP A 283 15.74 -32.92 -3.05
C ASP A 283 16.75 -34.01 -2.62
N ASP A 284 17.58 -33.77 -1.62
CA ASP A 284 18.63 -34.70 -1.17
C ASP A 284 18.12 -35.74 -0.17
N THR A 285 16.88 -35.62 0.32
CA THR A 285 16.30 -36.56 1.29
C THR A 285 15.49 -37.66 0.61
N SER A 286 15.88 -38.91 0.81
CA SER A 286 15.15 -40.09 0.38
C SER A 286 14.04 -40.50 1.37
N SER A 287 13.65 -39.60 2.27
CA SER A 287 12.58 -39.80 3.25
C SER A 287 11.23 -39.45 2.64
N SER A 288 10.17 -40.13 3.09
CA SER A 288 8.78 -39.88 2.63
C SER A 288 8.15 -38.63 3.27
N GLU A 289 8.92 -37.85 3.99
CA GLU A 289 8.53 -36.53 4.52
C GLU A 289 9.24 -35.48 3.65
N GLU A 290 8.48 -34.52 3.15
CA GLU A 290 9.01 -33.37 2.41
C GLU A 290 9.79 -32.50 3.39
N GLU A 291 11.11 -32.71 3.47
CA GLU A 291 11.99 -31.84 4.24
C GLU A 291 12.27 -30.59 3.39
N THR A 292 12.25 -29.42 4.04
CA THR A 292 12.53 -28.12 3.42
C THR A 292 13.85 -27.55 3.95
N LYS A 293 14.50 -26.73 3.14
CA LYS A 293 15.71 -25.98 3.52
C LYS A 293 15.61 -24.54 3.07
N MET A 294 16.25 -23.63 3.81
CA MET A 294 16.41 -22.24 3.37
C MET A 294 17.44 -22.15 2.24
N ALA A 295 17.10 -21.47 1.18
CA ALA A 295 17.96 -21.20 0.04
C ALA A 295 18.08 -19.69 -0.19
N ASP A 296 19.30 -19.24 -0.47
CA ASP A 296 19.54 -17.85 -0.84
C ASP A 296 18.94 -17.56 -2.21
N LYS A 297 18.20 -16.48 -2.31
CA LYS A 297 17.52 -15.98 -3.50
C LYS A 297 17.85 -14.52 -3.72
N GLN A 298 17.69 -14.09 -4.96
CA GLN A 298 17.84 -12.70 -5.34
C GLN A 298 16.71 -12.29 -6.28
N LEU A 299 16.07 -11.19 -5.96
CA LEU A 299 15.11 -10.49 -6.83
C LEU A 299 15.82 -9.28 -7.43
N THR A 300 15.81 -9.15 -8.76
CA THR A 300 16.34 -7.99 -9.48
C THR A 300 15.25 -7.35 -10.29
N ILE A 301 15.04 -6.05 -10.13
CA ILE A 301 14.08 -5.25 -10.88
C ILE A 301 14.84 -4.19 -11.66
N LEU A 302 14.81 -4.27 -13.00
CA LEU A 302 15.25 -3.19 -13.87
C LEU A 302 14.09 -2.23 -14.08
N VAL A 303 14.29 -0.96 -13.76
CA VAL A 303 13.28 0.11 -13.92
C VAL A 303 13.67 0.96 -15.12
N GLY A 304 12.82 0.98 -16.13
CA GLY A 304 13.04 1.69 -17.39
C GLY A 304 12.37 3.07 -17.46
N ASN A 305 11.99 3.45 -18.66
CA ASN A 305 11.34 4.72 -18.95
C ASN A 305 9.96 4.80 -18.29
N GLU A 306 9.50 6.02 -18.08
CA GLU A 306 8.15 6.34 -17.64
C GLU A 306 7.15 6.21 -18.81
N THR A 307 5.95 5.80 -18.51
CA THR A 307 4.82 5.71 -19.43
C THR A 307 3.89 6.92 -19.28
N ASP A 308 2.92 7.09 -20.20
CA ASP A 308 1.99 8.23 -20.15
C ASP A 308 0.96 8.14 -19.00
N ASP A 309 0.83 6.96 -18.36
CA ASP A 309 -0.19 6.62 -17.34
C ASP A 309 0.37 6.41 -15.94
N SER A 310 1.41 7.17 -15.59
CA SER A 310 2.04 7.16 -14.25
C SER A 310 2.57 5.77 -13.84
N SER A 311 3.10 5.04 -14.80
CA SER A 311 3.78 3.77 -14.61
C SER A 311 5.20 3.84 -15.19
N ARG A 312 6.03 2.85 -14.90
CA ARG A 312 7.33 2.65 -15.55
C ARG A 312 7.42 1.25 -16.10
N TYR A 313 8.16 1.11 -17.20
CA TYR A 313 8.52 -0.20 -17.70
C TYR A 313 9.45 -0.89 -16.72
N VAL A 314 9.19 -2.17 -16.47
CA VAL A 314 10.02 -2.99 -15.60
C VAL A 314 10.33 -4.34 -16.25
N MET A 315 11.48 -4.88 -15.91
CA MET A 315 11.87 -6.24 -16.23
C MET A 315 12.44 -6.88 -14.97
N VAL A 316 12.04 -8.11 -14.67
CA VAL A 316 12.36 -8.75 -13.40
C VAL A 316 13.22 -9.98 -13.64
N ASN A 317 14.27 -10.13 -12.86
CA ASN A 317 15.25 -11.20 -12.94
C ASN A 317 15.86 -11.31 -14.36
N ASP A 318 16.07 -12.54 -14.83
CA ASP A 318 16.60 -12.81 -16.17
C ASP A 318 15.48 -13.01 -17.22
N SER A 319 14.24 -12.55 -16.93
CA SER A 319 13.14 -12.58 -17.89
C SER A 319 13.45 -11.71 -19.12
N ASN A 320 12.81 -12.03 -20.23
CA ASN A 320 12.74 -11.17 -21.41
C ASN A 320 11.36 -10.55 -21.62
N GLU A 321 10.51 -10.61 -20.59
CA GLU A 321 9.20 -9.98 -20.58
C GLU A 321 9.28 -8.59 -20.00
N VAL A 322 8.54 -7.67 -20.60
CA VAL A 322 8.43 -6.29 -20.13
C VAL A 322 7.03 -6.05 -19.60
N TYR A 323 6.99 -5.57 -18.39
CA TYR A 323 5.77 -5.19 -17.71
C TYR A 323 5.75 -3.70 -17.39
N THR A 324 4.62 -3.20 -16.94
CA THR A 324 4.55 -1.92 -16.25
C THR A 324 4.34 -2.13 -14.75
N MET A 325 4.83 -1.17 -13.98
CA MET A 325 4.58 -1.06 -12.54
C MET A 325 4.31 0.39 -12.17
N SER A 326 3.41 0.62 -11.23
CA SER A 326 3.05 1.96 -10.76
C SER A 326 4.28 2.77 -10.32
N THR A 327 4.37 4.02 -10.76
CA THR A 327 5.40 4.96 -10.34
C THR A 327 5.38 5.15 -8.81
N ASP A 328 4.21 5.15 -8.17
CA ASP A 328 4.09 5.29 -6.71
C ASP A 328 4.79 4.13 -5.96
N THR A 329 4.65 2.90 -6.48
CA THR A 329 5.33 1.73 -5.90
C THR A 329 6.85 1.83 -6.05
N LEU A 330 7.32 2.23 -7.22
CA LEU A 330 8.75 2.33 -7.52
C LEU A 330 9.41 3.52 -6.84
N SER A 331 8.74 4.68 -6.75
CA SER A 331 9.28 5.89 -6.13
C SER A 331 9.53 5.72 -4.63
N ALA A 332 8.77 4.84 -3.96
CA ALA A 332 9.04 4.46 -2.57
C ALA A 332 10.45 3.88 -2.37
N LEU A 333 11.06 3.35 -3.44
CA LEU A 333 12.42 2.82 -3.47
C LEU A 333 13.39 3.79 -4.16
N THR A 334 13.07 4.27 -5.35
CA THR A 334 14.00 5.00 -6.23
C THR A 334 14.18 6.47 -5.90
N ASP A 335 13.20 7.09 -5.21
CA ASP A 335 13.26 8.51 -4.79
C ASP A 335 13.86 8.70 -3.40
N LYS A 336 14.27 7.60 -2.77
CA LYS A 336 14.97 7.59 -1.49
C LYS A 336 16.47 7.74 -1.67
N SER A 337 17.10 8.30 -0.66
CA SER A 337 18.55 8.39 -0.50
C SER A 337 18.99 7.75 0.82
N GLU A 338 20.28 7.60 1.05
CA GLU A 338 20.82 7.11 2.35
C GLU A 338 20.31 7.92 3.53
N GLU A 339 20.13 9.25 3.35
CA GLU A 339 19.68 10.18 4.40
C GLU A 339 18.27 9.85 4.93
N ASP A 340 17.40 9.31 4.06
CA ASP A 340 16.02 8.92 4.41
C ASP A 340 15.97 7.74 5.40
N PHE A 341 17.07 6.99 5.50
CA PHE A 341 17.17 5.80 6.34
C PHE A 341 18.01 6.00 7.59
N TRP A 342 18.65 7.13 7.80
CA TRP A 342 19.47 7.34 8.99
C TRP A 342 18.66 7.20 10.28
N ASP A 343 19.23 6.50 11.26
CA ASP A 343 18.71 6.54 12.64
C ASP A 343 18.90 7.95 13.21
N MET A 344 17.80 8.64 13.48
CA MET A 344 17.78 9.99 14.01
C MET A 344 17.86 10.04 15.55
N THR A 345 18.08 8.93 16.21
CA THR A 345 18.39 8.90 17.65
C THR A 345 19.74 9.54 17.88
N VAL A 346 19.77 10.59 18.71
CA VAL A 346 20.98 11.38 18.94
C VAL A 346 22.07 10.57 19.63
N SER A 347 21.71 9.87 20.71
CA SER A 347 22.62 8.99 21.45
C SER A 347 21.80 7.91 22.17
N TYR A 348 22.35 6.72 22.26
CA TYR A 348 21.70 5.63 22.98
C TYR A 348 22.75 4.79 23.69
N VAL A 349 22.66 4.75 25.01
CA VAL A 349 23.37 3.80 25.88
C VAL A 349 22.33 3.17 26.77
N SER A 350 22.28 1.83 26.81
CA SER A 350 21.34 1.13 27.67
C SER A 350 21.59 1.46 29.14
N LEU A 351 20.51 1.72 29.88
CA LEU A 351 20.66 1.90 31.34
C LEU A 351 21.28 0.66 32.00
N ASN A 352 21.07 -0.52 31.44
CA ASN A 352 21.62 -1.79 31.96
C ASN A 352 23.12 -1.91 31.78
N SER A 353 23.71 -1.28 30.77
CA SER A 353 25.17 -1.25 30.54
C SER A 353 25.85 -0.03 31.14
N LEU A 354 25.08 0.96 31.63
CA LEU A 354 25.62 2.20 32.14
C LEU A 354 26.38 2.00 33.46
N GLY A 355 27.68 2.29 33.48
CA GLY A 355 28.51 2.34 34.70
C GLY A 355 28.54 3.71 35.34
N SER A 356 28.65 4.79 34.56
CA SER A 356 28.53 6.17 35.06
C SER A 356 28.14 7.16 33.96
N LEU A 357 27.51 8.26 34.38
CA LEU A 357 27.17 9.40 33.52
C LEU A 357 27.80 10.69 34.10
N LYS A 358 28.68 11.33 33.33
CA LYS A 358 29.18 12.66 33.65
C LYS A 358 28.37 13.68 32.85
N VAL A 359 27.86 14.70 33.54
CA VAL A 359 27.15 15.83 32.92
C VAL A 359 27.86 17.12 33.26
N ASN A 360 28.27 17.90 32.24
CA ASN A 360 28.60 19.30 32.41
C ASN A 360 27.36 20.11 32.02
N TYR A 361 26.83 20.87 32.95
CA TYR A 361 25.66 21.71 32.72
C TYR A 361 25.98 23.12 33.11
N GLN A 362 25.91 24.04 32.16
CA GLN A 362 26.23 25.47 32.35
C GLN A 362 27.60 25.70 33.06
N GLY A 363 28.60 24.90 32.66
CA GLY A 363 29.96 24.97 33.17
C GLY A 363 30.20 24.31 34.53
N SER A 364 29.21 23.61 35.10
CA SER A 364 29.34 22.84 36.36
C SER A 364 29.35 21.34 36.04
N ASP A 365 30.28 20.61 36.68
CA ASP A 365 30.44 19.16 36.50
C ASP A 365 29.65 18.39 37.56
N TYR A 366 28.91 17.39 37.09
CA TYR A 366 28.14 16.45 37.89
C TYR A 366 28.47 15.04 37.45
N LYS A 367 28.51 14.09 38.40
CA LYS A 367 28.76 12.68 38.07
C LYS A 367 27.75 11.78 38.78
N VAL A 368 27.01 11.02 38.00
CA VAL A 368 26.18 9.92 38.50
C VAL A 368 26.98 8.63 38.35
N ASN A 369 27.15 7.89 39.43
CA ASN A 369 27.69 6.54 39.41
C ASN A 369 26.52 5.54 39.58
N VAL A 370 26.53 4.49 38.78
CA VAL A 370 25.55 3.38 38.85
C VAL A 370 26.26 2.19 39.48
N SER A 371 25.64 1.55 40.47
CA SER A 371 26.16 0.32 41.09
C SER A 371 25.08 -0.72 41.09
N ARG A 372 25.43 -1.96 40.72
CA ARG A 372 24.53 -3.12 40.67
C ARG A 372 25.02 -4.16 41.63
N GLU A 373 24.13 -4.67 42.49
CA GLU A 373 24.40 -5.74 43.42
C GLU A 373 23.39 -6.88 43.17
N THR A 374 23.89 -8.05 42.81
CA THR A 374 23.06 -9.23 42.65
C THR A 374 23.01 -9.98 44.00
N SER A 375 21.81 -10.25 44.48
CA SER A 375 21.57 -11.11 45.66
C SER A 375 20.71 -12.29 45.27
N THR A 376 21.09 -13.50 45.72
CA THR A 376 20.32 -14.71 45.49
C THR A 376 19.49 -15.00 46.73
N ASP A 377 18.18 -15.18 46.59
CA ASP A 377 17.28 -15.57 47.70
C ASP A 377 17.44 -17.04 48.10
N ASP A 378 16.76 -17.44 49.19
CA ASP A 378 16.82 -18.82 49.70
C ASP A 378 16.20 -19.86 48.72
N ASP A 379 15.44 -19.41 47.74
CA ASP A 379 14.81 -20.24 46.70
C ASP A 379 15.67 -20.32 45.42
N GLY A 380 16.82 -19.63 45.40
CA GLY A 380 17.77 -19.64 44.29
C GLY A 380 17.45 -18.62 43.16
N ASN A 381 16.57 -17.66 43.42
CA ASN A 381 16.27 -16.60 42.47
C ASN A 381 17.24 -15.43 42.70
N ASP A 382 17.82 -14.94 41.61
CA ASP A 382 18.66 -13.75 41.63
C ASP A 382 17.82 -12.48 41.52
N THR A 383 18.09 -11.56 42.42
CA THR A 383 17.52 -10.20 42.41
C THR A 383 18.64 -9.20 42.28
N GLU A 384 18.58 -8.37 41.26
CA GLU A 384 19.51 -7.26 41.05
C GLU A 384 18.96 -5.99 41.72
N THR A 385 19.79 -5.33 42.51
CA THR A 385 19.50 -4.04 43.12
C THR A 385 20.40 -2.99 42.47
N VAL A 386 19.82 -1.98 41.81
CA VAL A 386 20.54 -0.87 41.17
C VAL A 386 20.48 0.35 42.10
N THR A 387 21.60 0.98 42.29
CA THR A 387 21.70 2.23 43.08
C THR A 387 22.41 3.32 42.32
N TYR A 388 21.90 4.53 42.48
CA TYR A 388 22.41 5.74 41.79
C TYR A 388 22.98 6.73 42.80
N LYS A 389 24.16 7.31 42.50
CA LYS A 389 24.80 8.31 43.38
C LYS A 389 25.25 9.51 42.58
N LEU A 390 24.69 10.70 42.87
CA LEU A 390 25.13 11.98 42.32
C LEU A 390 26.23 12.55 43.20
N ASN A 391 27.43 12.71 42.64
CA ASN A 391 28.62 13.23 43.35
C ASN A 391 28.88 12.53 44.69
N GLY A 392 28.50 11.26 44.80
CA GLY A 392 28.66 10.43 45.99
C GLY A 392 27.48 10.44 46.97
N SER A 393 26.46 11.25 46.79
CA SER A 393 25.20 11.25 47.52
C SER A 393 24.15 10.39 46.83
N ASP A 394 23.28 9.73 47.61
CA ASP A 394 22.22 8.90 47.09
C ASP A 394 21.28 9.75 46.21
N LEU A 395 20.94 9.23 45.05
CA LEU A 395 20.05 9.84 44.06
C LEU A 395 18.81 8.98 43.90
N ASP A 396 17.66 9.63 43.90
CA ASP A 396 16.38 8.95 43.67
C ASP A 396 16.33 8.35 42.26
N GLU A 397 15.95 7.07 42.21
CA GLU A 397 15.88 6.29 40.95
C GLU A 397 14.91 6.90 39.96
N THR A 398 13.71 7.30 40.41
CA THR A 398 12.69 7.86 39.51
C THR A 398 13.14 9.16 38.90
N THR A 399 13.78 10.02 39.69
CA THR A 399 14.32 11.30 39.24
C THR A 399 15.42 11.09 38.20
N PHE A 400 16.35 10.16 38.45
CA PHE A 400 17.44 9.89 37.52
C PHE A 400 16.91 9.25 36.23
N THR A 401 16.08 8.22 36.30
CA THR A 401 15.57 7.51 35.12
C THR A 401 14.68 8.39 34.26
N THR A 402 13.95 9.34 34.84
CA THR A 402 13.17 10.35 34.09
C THR A 402 14.07 11.21 33.21
N PHE A 403 15.16 11.73 33.77
CA PHE A 403 16.16 12.50 33.03
C PHE A 403 16.86 11.60 31.98
N TYR A 404 17.33 10.44 32.39
CA TYR A 404 18.08 9.52 31.54
C TYR A 404 17.27 9.10 30.30
N ASN A 405 16.01 8.76 30.50
CA ASN A 405 15.11 8.41 29.40
C ASN A 405 14.91 9.58 28.41
N LYS A 406 14.83 10.83 28.87
CA LYS A 406 14.78 11.98 27.98
C LYS A 406 16.09 12.16 27.19
N LEU A 407 17.22 11.83 27.80
CA LEU A 407 18.54 11.94 27.16
C LEU A 407 18.72 10.89 26.06
N ILE A 408 18.44 9.62 26.32
CA ILE A 408 18.67 8.50 25.39
C ILE A 408 17.57 8.32 24.32
N ASN A 409 16.38 8.87 24.55
CA ASN A 409 15.29 8.86 23.58
C ASN A 409 15.18 10.18 22.79
N MET A 410 16.24 11.00 22.81
CA MET A 410 16.28 12.22 22.06
C MET A 410 16.37 11.94 20.57
N THR A 411 15.36 12.39 19.81
CA THR A 411 15.28 12.18 18.36
C THR A 411 15.42 13.51 17.63
N ALA A 412 16.25 13.53 16.62
CA ALA A 412 16.47 14.69 15.78
C ALA A 412 15.42 14.81 14.66
N GLN A 413 15.17 16.02 14.21
CA GLN A 413 14.34 16.30 13.04
C GLN A 413 15.17 16.36 11.75
N LYS A 414 16.48 16.60 11.89
CA LYS A 414 17.42 16.68 10.77
C LYS A 414 18.83 16.38 11.25
N ARG A 415 19.63 15.75 10.42
CA ARG A 415 21.08 15.66 10.55
C ARG A 415 21.73 16.62 9.56
N LEU A 416 22.77 17.33 9.97
CA LEU A 416 23.56 18.19 9.09
C LEU A 416 24.64 17.38 8.40
N THR A 417 24.74 17.53 7.09
CA THR A 417 25.82 16.97 6.25
C THR A 417 26.94 17.98 6.03
N ASP A 418 26.64 19.27 6.15
CA ASP A 418 27.61 20.33 6.05
C ASP A 418 28.44 20.45 7.34
N LYS A 419 29.69 20.92 7.20
CA LYS A 419 30.55 21.17 8.34
C LYS A 419 29.91 22.19 9.27
N TYR A 420 29.71 21.80 10.53
CA TYR A 420 29.22 22.65 11.59
C TYR A 420 30.34 22.95 12.58
N GLU A 421 30.47 24.22 12.97
CA GLU A 421 31.34 24.67 14.07
C GLU A 421 30.47 25.39 15.08
N PRO A 422 30.36 24.91 16.34
CA PRO A 422 29.57 25.57 17.37
C PRO A 422 30.04 26.98 17.65
N ASP A 423 29.11 27.90 17.86
CA ASP A 423 29.41 29.27 18.34
C ASP A 423 29.22 29.31 19.87
N GLY A 424 30.32 29.13 20.60
CA GLY A 424 30.33 29.11 22.05
C GLY A 424 30.46 27.74 22.70
N ASP A 425 30.26 27.72 24.03
CA ASP A 425 30.32 26.49 24.83
C ASP A 425 28.99 25.73 24.79
N ALA A 426 29.05 24.39 24.95
CA ALA A 426 27.85 23.60 25.10
C ALA A 426 27.05 23.95 26.35
N GLU A 427 25.74 24.09 26.25
CA GLU A 427 24.88 24.30 27.41
C GLU A 427 24.75 23.04 28.28
N LEU A 428 24.79 21.88 27.66
CA LEU A 428 24.87 20.59 28.33
C LEU A 428 25.79 19.65 27.54
N THR A 429 26.71 18.98 28.22
CA THR A 429 27.49 17.86 27.70
C THR A 429 27.26 16.65 28.60
N ALA A 430 26.86 15.52 28.02
CA ALA A 430 26.68 14.25 28.72
C ALA A 430 27.70 13.25 28.20
N THR A 431 28.55 12.68 29.08
CA THR A 431 29.50 11.63 28.76
C THR A 431 29.05 10.34 29.46
N PHE A 432 28.61 9.36 28.69
CA PHE A 432 28.29 8.04 29.15
C PHE A 432 29.60 7.25 29.30
N THR A 433 29.66 6.38 30.30
CA THR A 433 30.70 5.37 30.45
C THR A 433 30.03 4.07 30.80
N GLU A 434 30.17 3.08 29.94
CA GLU A 434 29.60 1.74 30.13
C GLU A 434 30.46 0.91 31.11
N GLU A 435 29.94 -0.21 31.59
CA GLU A 435 30.64 -1.08 32.54
C GLU A 435 31.91 -1.72 31.96
N ASP A 436 31.93 -1.97 30.64
CA ASP A 436 33.11 -2.46 29.88
C ASP A 436 34.16 -1.39 29.61
N GLY A 437 33.82 -0.12 29.87
CA GLY A 437 34.70 1.02 29.73
C GLY A 437 34.51 1.83 28.45
N ASP A 438 33.60 1.45 27.58
CA ASP A 438 33.26 2.23 26.38
C ASP A 438 32.63 3.56 26.78
N THR A 439 32.88 4.60 25.96
CA THR A 439 32.41 5.93 26.25
C THR A 439 31.77 6.57 25.04
N GLN A 440 30.63 7.24 25.25
CA GLN A 440 29.98 8.12 24.26
C GLN A 440 29.76 9.51 24.87
N GLU A 441 29.95 10.56 24.07
CA GLU A 441 29.70 11.91 24.47
C GLU A 441 28.72 12.59 23.53
N VAL A 442 27.72 13.30 24.11
CA VAL A 442 26.81 14.17 23.37
C VAL A 442 26.85 15.57 23.97
N ALA A 443 26.97 16.57 23.09
CA ALA A 443 27.02 17.97 23.50
C ALA A 443 25.93 18.79 22.79
N TYR A 444 25.17 19.57 23.57
CA TYR A 444 24.05 20.39 23.08
C TYR A 444 24.43 21.85 23.00
N TYR A 445 24.36 22.43 21.81
CA TYR A 445 24.65 23.83 21.51
C TYR A 445 23.39 24.55 21.03
N SER A 446 23.19 25.80 21.44
CA SER A 446 22.14 26.62 20.83
C SER A 446 22.42 26.79 19.34
N TYR A 447 21.46 26.49 18.48
CA TYR A 447 21.65 26.57 17.02
C TYR A 447 20.88 27.75 16.43
N ASP A 448 19.54 27.74 16.56
CA ASP A 448 18.69 28.83 16.08
C ASP A 448 17.45 29.05 16.99
N THR A 449 16.41 29.69 16.45
CA THR A 449 15.18 29.96 17.19
C THR A 449 14.43 28.65 17.55
N ASN A 450 14.55 27.62 16.71
CA ASN A 450 13.74 26.40 16.79
C ASN A 450 14.53 25.17 17.25
N TYR A 451 15.86 25.17 17.05
CA TYR A 451 16.70 23.98 17.22
C TYR A 451 17.90 24.22 18.15
N TYR A 452 18.32 23.14 18.75
CA TYR A 452 19.66 22.91 19.27
C TYR A 452 20.43 22.01 18.32
N ALA A 453 21.74 22.21 18.22
CA ALA A 453 22.64 21.26 17.59
C ALA A 453 23.16 20.30 18.67
N ALA A 454 22.83 19.03 18.56
CA ALA A 454 23.43 17.97 19.35
C ALA A 454 24.57 17.32 18.55
N VAL A 455 25.76 17.35 19.12
CA VAL A 455 26.98 16.82 18.48
C VAL A 455 27.38 15.54 19.19
N VAL A 456 27.48 14.45 18.44
CA VAL A 456 27.94 13.15 18.91
C VAL A 456 28.73 12.45 17.80
N ASP A 457 29.88 11.87 18.11
CA ASP A 457 30.74 11.13 17.17
C ASP A 457 31.01 11.87 15.84
N ASN A 458 31.24 13.19 15.90
CA ASN A 458 31.38 14.11 14.76
C ASN A 458 30.13 14.30 13.88
N LYS A 459 28.98 13.74 14.27
CA LYS A 459 27.68 13.97 13.64
C LYS A 459 26.95 15.10 14.34
N VAL A 460 26.16 15.85 13.59
CA VAL A 460 25.42 17.00 14.09
C VAL A 460 23.93 16.81 13.81
N TYR A 461 23.18 16.70 14.87
CA TYR A 461 21.74 16.51 14.86
C TYR A 461 21.01 17.79 15.25
N LEU A 462 20.01 18.21 14.49
CA LEU A 462 19.13 19.32 14.87
C LEU A 462 17.93 18.78 15.65
N VAL A 463 17.88 19.13 16.91
CA VAL A 463 16.85 18.70 17.87
C VAL A 463 15.94 19.86 18.22
N ASN A 464 14.63 19.58 18.32
CA ASN A 464 13.66 20.60 18.70
C ASN A 464 14.03 21.24 20.03
N LYS A 465 14.00 22.56 20.05
CA LYS A 465 14.38 23.37 21.22
C LYS A 465 13.54 23.09 22.47
N MET A 466 12.27 22.71 22.29
CA MET A 466 11.41 22.38 23.44
C MET A 466 11.86 21.08 24.09
N ASN A 467 12.17 20.04 23.28
CA ASN A 467 12.64 18.77 23.82
C ASN A 467 13.93 18.90 24.60
N VAL A 468 14.88 19.73 24.10
CA VAL A 468 16.14 19.98 24.80
C VAL A 468 15.91 20.77 26.09
N LYS A 469 14.99 21.74 26.10
CA LYS A 469 14.63 22.47 27.36
C LYS A 469 13.98 21.54 28.38
N GLU A 470 13.14 20.60 27.93
CA GLU A 470 12.58 19.60 28.85
C GLU A 470 13.66 18.67 29.41
N LEU A 471 14.68 18.31 28.60
CA LEU A 471 15.85 17.59 29.07
C LEU A 471 16.59 18.36 30.15
N PHE A 472 16.81 19.67 29.93
CA PHE A 472 17.49 20.54 30.92
C PHE A 472 16.68 20.62 32.22
N THR A 473 15.39 20.86 32.15
CA THR A 473 14.49 20.87 33.33
C THR A 473 14.53 19.54 34.09
N ALA A 474 14.54 18.40 33.38
CA ALA A 474 14.66 17.09 34.02
C ALA A 474 16.03 16.94 34.71
N PHE A 475 17.10 17.48 34.12
CA PHE A 475 18.42 17.48 34.77
C PHE A 475 18.48 18.41 35.99
N GLU A 476 17.85 19.59 35.93
CA GLU A 476 17.72 20.50 37.07
C GLU A 476 17.04 19.85 38.27
N SER A 477 16.06 18.98 38.03
CA SER A 477 15.44 18.15 39.07
C SER A 477 16.42 17.12 39.67
N VAL A 478 17.32 16.54 38.85
CA VAL A 478 18.38 15.62 39.34
C VAL A 478 19.37 16.35 40.28
N VAL A 479 19.72 17.59 39.99
CA VAL A 479 20.70 18.34 40.78
C VAL A 479 20.06 19.17 41.93
N GLY A 480 18.73 19.20 42.01
CA GLY A 480 18.00 19.89 43.07
C GLY A 480 18.02 21.41 42.96
N THR A 481 18.16 21.93 41.74
CA THR A 481 18.13 23.39 41.44
C THR A 481 16.76 23.86 41.00
N GLU A 482 15.67 23.19 41.42
CA GLU A 482 14.33 23.75 41.21
C GLU A 482 14.28 25.12 41.91
N GLU A 483 13.98 26.20 41.17
CA GLU A 483 13.68 27.48 41.78
C GLU A 483 12.54 27.27 42.76
N ASP A 484 12.85 27.42 44.06
CA ASP A 484 11.91 27.43 45.17
C ASP A 484 10.95 28.61 45.00
N SER A 485 9.93 28.45 44.16
CA SER A 485 8.80 29.37 44.09
C SER A 485 7.90 29.19 45.31
N SER A 486 8.51 29.17 46.51
CA SER A 486 7.78 29.33 47.75
C SER A 486 7.46 30.82 47.95
N ASP A 487 6.43 31.29 47.30
CA ASP A 487 5.71 32.46 47.76
C ASP A 487 4.96 32.06 49.04
N LYS A 488 5.61 32.31 50.18
CA LYS A 488 4.99 32.28 51.51
C LYS A 488 3.97 33.37 51.58
N THR A 489 2.73 33.10 51.29
CA THR A 489 1.62 33.86 51.80
C THR A 489 1.44 33.54 53.27
N ASP A 490 1.99 34.41 54.11
CA ASP A 490 1.67 34.51 55.53
C ASP A 490 0.22 34.98 55.66
N SER A 491 -0.56 34.18 56.35
CA SER A 491 -1.93 34.52 56.72
C SER A 491 -1.89 35.51 57.89
N ASP A 492 -2.59 36.64 57.76
CA ASP A 492 -3.41 37.11 58.87
C ASP A 492 -4.47 38.17 58.47
N GLU A 493 -5.66 37.79 58.91
CA GLU A 493 -6.76 38.59 59.45
C GLU A 493 -7.55 39.60 58.58
N ALA A 494 -8.80 39.25 58.60
CA ALA A 494 -10.00 39.92 58.20
C ALA A 494 -10.08 41.43 58.55
N THR A 495 -10.72 42.19 57.64
CA THR A 495 -11.88 43.02 57.99
C THR A 495 -12.61 43.47 56.72
N THR A 496 -13.92 43.40 56.80
CA THR A 496 -14.98 43.91 55.93
C THR A 496 -14.84 45.40 55.61
N ASP A 497 -15.13 45.87 54.41
CA ASP A 497 -16.28 46.74 54.12
C ASP A 497 -16.34 47.28 52.67
N ASP A 498 -17.39 47.04 52.10
CA ASP A 498 -18.36 47.74 51.24
C ASP A 498 -17.91 48.89 50.30
N THR A 499 -18.60 48.81 49.12
CA THR A 499 -19.10 49.85 48.23
C THR A 499 -18.37 50.28 46.97
N LYS A 500 -19.16 49.93 45.91
CA LYS A 500 -19.59 50.78 44.73
C LYS A 500 -18.61 51.24 43.67
N SER A 501 -18.94 50.64 42.48
CA SER A 501 -19.30 51.34 41.22
C SER A 501 -18.42 52.48 40.69
N ASP A 502 -17.96 52.40 39.49
CA ASP A 502 -18.56 53.08 38.35
C ASP A 502 -17.76 52.87 37.05
N SER A 503 -18.49 52.71 36.04
CA SER A 503 -18.42 52.74 34.62
C SER A 503 -17.37 53.62 33.90
N THR A 504 -17.27 53.26 32.62
CA THR A 504 -16.91 54.00 31.38
C THR A 504 -15.44 53.83 30.96
N ASP A 505 -15.08 53.62 29.74
CA ASP A 505 -15.75 53.76 28.42
C ASP A 505 -14.89 53.08 27.35
N MET A 506 -15.51 52.57 26.32
CA MET A 506 -14.95 52.20 25.02
C MET A 506 -14.69 53.46 24.17
N PRO A 507 -13.86 53.45 23.11
CA PRO A 507 -14.32 53.06 21.76
C PRO A 507 -13.24 52.26 21.01
N GLY A 508 -13.45 51.33 20.10
CA GLY A 508 -14.40 51.21 19.02
C GLY A 508 -13.89 51.73 17.69
N GLU A 509 -13.58 50.81 16.77
CA GLU A 509 -13.72 50.94 15.30
C GLU A 509 -13.19 49.61 14.69
N SER A 510 -13.98 48.74 14.17
CA SER A 510 -14.72 48.57 12.92
C SER A 510 -13.89 48.63 11.65
N ILE A 511 -14.08 47.56 10.85
CA ILE A 511 -14.48 47.40 9.43
C ILE A 511 -13.51 46.40 8.77
N GLU A 512 -13.80 45.41 7.94
CA GLU A 512 -14.98 44.96 7.18
C GLU A 512 -14.81 43.50 6.77
N GLU A 513 -15.90 42.92 6.41
CA GLU A 513 -16.17 41.60 5.86
C GLU A 513 -15.54 41.33 4.50
N SER A 514 -15.28 40.06 4.19
CA SER A 514 -15.78 39.42 2.97
C SER A 514 -15.75 37.91 3.07
N ASP A 515 -16.81 37.41 2.96
CA ASP A 515 -17.57 36.21 2.57
C ASP A 515 -16.84 35.12 1.77
N ASP A 516 -17.31 33.93 2.07
CA ASP A 516 -17.70 32.78 1.22
C ASP A 516 -16.75 31.58 1.15
N SER A 517 -17.12 30.49 1.74
CA SER A 517 -17.72 29.28 1.18
C SER A 517 -17.54 28.04 2.08
N THR A 518 -18.64 27.42 2.26
CA THR A 518 -19.00 26.14 2.85
C THR A 518 -18.12 24.94 2.46
N SER A 519 -17.81 24.06 3.45
CA SER A 519 -17.88 22.61 3.23
C SER A 519 -18.13 21.87 4.55
N GLU A 520 -19.13 21.04 4.52
CA GLU A 520 -19.64 20.20 5.60
C GLU A 520 -18.63 19.10 6.00
N THR A 521 -18.45 18.94 7.30
CA THR A 521 -17.76 17.78 7.87
C THR A 521 -18.80 16.91 8.58
N ALA A 522 -19.03 15.72 8.03
CA ALA A 522 -19.78 14.67 8.70
C ALA A 522 -18.88 13.89 9.65
N GLY A 523 -19.14 14.00 10.95
CA GLY A 523 -18.54 13.17 11.97
C GLY A 523 -19.23 11.80 12.03
N ILE A 524 -18.43 10.75 12.13
CA ILE A 524 -18.89 9.40 12.50
C ILE A 524 -18.35 9.09 13.87
N THR A 525 -19.25 8.97 14.83
CA THR A 525 -18.98 8.48 16.18
C THR A 525 -19.01 6.95 16.18
N ASN A 526 -17.95 6.37 16.70
CA ASN A 526 -17.88 4.96 17.10
C ASN A 526 -18.66 4.76 18.40
N ASP A 527 -19.52 3.77 18.43
CA ASP A 527 -20.05 3.22 19.68
C ASP A 527 -19.86 1.72 19.68
N SER A 528 -19.09 1.27 20.66
CA SER A 528 -18.80 -0.11 20.96
C SER A 528 -19.83 -0.59 21.98
N ASP A 529 -20.47 -1.71 21.74
CA ASP A 529 -21.09 -2.45 22.85
C ASP A 529 -20.94 -3.96 22.71
N THR A 530 -20.55 -4.52 23.83
CA THR A 530 -20.23 -5.89 24.21
C THR A 530 -21.49 -6.68 24.53
N SER A 531 -21.52 -7.99 24.24
CA SER A 531 -22.10 -9.06 25.08
C SER A 531 -21.90 -10.42 24.41
N GLU A 532 -21.08 -11.29 24.99
CA GLU A 532 -21.40 -12.40 25.88
C GLU A 532 -22.15 -13.59 25.27
N GLU A 533 -21.40 -14.70 25.27
CA GLU A 533 -21.69 -16.08 25.63
C GLU A 533 -22.92 -16.82 25.03
N GLU A 534 -22.69 -17.95 24.43
CA GLU A 534 -23.13 -19.24 25.01
C GLU A 534 -22.52 -20.45 24.30
N ASN A 535 -22.14 -21.36 25.14
CA ASN A 535 -21.53 -22.66 25.05
C ASN A 535 -22.61 -23.75 24.84
N THR A 536 -22.40 -24.74 23.97
CA THR A 536 -22.92 -26.10 24.08
C THR A 536 -22.16 -27.02 23.14
N ASP A 537 -21.34 -27.84 23.61
CA ASP A 537 -21.26 -29.24 24.08
C ASP A 537 -21.99 -30.30 23.21
N SER A 538 -21.25 -31.43 23.09
CA SER A 538 -21.62 -32.82 22.71
C SER A 538 -21.72 -33.15 21.19
N GLN A 539 -21.20 -34.20 20.64
CA GLN A 539 -20.78 -35.53 21.13
C GLN A 539 -20.14 -36.29 19.97
N GLU A 540 -19.22 -37.14 20.29
CA GLU A 540 -18.69 -38.27 19.53
C GLU A 540 -19.78 -39.14 18.87
N THR A 541 -19.50 -39.68 17.68
CA THR A 541 -19.74 -41.10 17.40
C THR A 541 -18.76 -41.62 16.36
N ASP A 542 -18.01 -42.58 16.81
CA ASP A 542 -17.28 -43.67 16.21
C ASP A 542 -18.11 -44.48 15.21
N SER A 543 -17.54 -44.93 14.08
CA SER A 543 -17.65 -46.29 13.49
C SER A 543 -16.90 -46.41 12.17
N THR A 544 -15.79 -47.05 12.21
CA THR A 544 -15.28 -48.28 11.53
C THR A 544 -15.93 -48.75 10.20
N GLU A 545 -14.99 -49.15 9.28
CA GLU A 545 -14.98 -50.24 8.30
C GLU A 545 -15.91 -50.17 7.04
N GLU A 546 -15.35 -50.12 5.88
CA GLU A 546 -14.78 -51.17 4.98
C GLU A 546 -13.99 -50.50 3.81
#